data_c1eb2e8ee5496840e400645f94c27b5d
#
_entry.id   c1eb2e8ee5496840e400645f94c27b5d
#
_cell.length_a   1.000
_cell.length_b   1.000
_cell.length_c   1.000
_cell.angle_alpha   90.00
_cell.angle_beta   90.00
_cell.angle_gamma   90.00
#
_symmetry.space_group_name_H-M   'P 1'
#
loop_
_entity.id
_entity.type
_entity.pdbx_description
1 polymer ?
#
loop_
_entity_poly.entity_id
_entity_poly.type
_entity_poly.pdbx_seq_one_letter_code
_entity_poly.pdbx_strand_id
1 'polypeptide(L)'
;MNFGALGDRGLMSASMPKPKDTFIPNTPDELTAAWVGEALLGAGETCTVDDVRVEPLGGGVGMTGQTVRVRIEGDGAPATAVAKFAASQAQTRGITESYDSYAREIRFYERYAERVPVRTPKYLGADYDPGTHGQPGPVVVRIIESLPVGVKRWISRNTVKYLRPTKRRYALLIEDMGDAGAVYGLGEPPGDDELRAALTALAGVHASFWKSPELDQDDETFVQMVTSTPTLLSDVARTAALSVAEARYDWCGPAERAALEAATHRFPENIARANERWALVHGDSRSDNFMFSPDGEAIILDWAMVSRGHPGFDVGYLLSSCLDADRIDSLGSLVEHYHGTLAGLGVDFDPAELRRGVDAAYEINAVLQLLTLTVFEGQGDNTGSEMADLWLPRVAAGLTHTW
;
A
#
# COMPACT_ATOMS: atom_id res chain seq x y z
N MET A 1 6.55 -9.45 51.44
CA MET A 1 5.92 -10.55 50.70
C MET A 1 6.34 -10.42 49.27
N ASN A 2 7.09 -11.43 48.81
CA ASN A 2 7.66 -11.53 47.46
C ASN A 2 6.60 -11.54 46.38
N PHE A 3 6.68 -10.67 45.37
CA PHE A 3 6.14 -10.89 44.05
C PHE A 3 7.29 -11.27 43.10
N GLY A 4 7.28 -12.56 42.81
CA GLY A 4 8.26 -13.21 41.98
C GLY A 4 8.16 -12.80 40.52
N ALA A 5 9.31 -12.83 39.90
CA ALA A 5 9.62 -12.68 38.50
C ALA A 5 8.65 -13.44 37.56
N LEU A 6 8.03 -12.73 36.63
CA LEU A 6 7.55 -13.31 35.37
C LEU A 6 8.62 -13.06 34.32
N GLY A 7 9.16 -14.18 33.87
CA GLY A 7 10.34 -14.26 33.04
C GLY A 7 10.21 -13.59 31.69
N ASP A 8 11.29 -12.97 31.40
CA ASP A 8 11.86 -12.63 30.10
C ASP A 8 11.77 -13.84 29.15
N ARG A 9 10.78 -13.88 28.28
CA ARG A 9 10.77 -14.77 27.12
C ARG A 9 11.22 -13.95 25.94
N GLY A 10 12.51 -14.06 25.71
CA GLY A 10 13.29 -13.42 24.71
C GLY A 10 12.65 -13.39 23.32
N LEU A 11 12.68 -12.23 22.76
CA LEU A 11 12.84 -11.94 21.36
C LEU A 11 14.07 -12.69 20.81
N MET A 12 13.88 -13.88 20.27
CA MET A 12 14.85 -14.55 19.41
C MET A 12 14.11 -15.57 18.55
N SER A 13 13.45 -15.10 17.50
CA SER A 13 13.46 -15.82 16.25
C SER A 13 14.35 -15.04 15.28
N ALA A 14 15.64 -15.11 15.52
CA ALA A 14 16.60 -14.82 14.48
C ALA A 14 16.41 -15.90 13.41
N SER A 15 15.81 -15.54 12.28
CA SER A 15 15.85 -16.38 11.10
C SER A 15 17.31 -16.74 10.85
N MET A 16 17.61 -18.03 10.83
CA MET A 16 18.97 -18.49 10.48
C MET A 16 19.29 -17.91 9.09
N PRO A 17 20.46 -17.33 8.88
CA PRO A 17 20.87 -16.87 7.56
C PRO A 17 20.83 -18.05 6.62
N LYS A 18 19.95 -18.00 5.60
CA LYS A 18 19.87 -19.03 4.57
C LYS A 18 21.22 -19.16 3.86
N PRO A 19 21.61 -20.38 3.42
CA PRO A 19 22.83 -20.57 2.64
C PRO A 19 22.80 -19.68 1.40
N LYS A 20 23.92 -19.06 1.07
CA LYS A 20 24.08 -18.07 -0.02
C LYS A 20 23.82 -18.60 -1.45
N ASP A 21 23.42 -19.84 -1.65
CA ASP A 21 23.29 -20.51 -2.95
C ASP A 21 21.86 -21.00 -3.26
N THR A 22 20.83 -20.55 -2.53
CA THR A 22 19.44 -20.90 -2.85
C THR A 22 18.94 -20.09 -4.04
N PHE A 23 18.44 -20.77 -5.07
CA PHE A 23 17.79 -20.15 -6.22
C PHE A 23 16.52 -19.44 -5.75
N ILE A 24 16.36 -18.16 -6.06
CA ILE A 24 15.16 -17.38 -5.80
C ILE A 24 14.39 -17.23 -7.12
N PRO A 25 13.17 -17.76 -7.26
CA PRO A 25 12.38 -17.54 -8.46
C PRO A 25 12.03 -16.05 -8.58
N ASN A 26 12.11 -15.53 -9.82
CA ASN A 26 11.85 -14.12 -10.10
C ASN A 26 10.63 -13.91 -11.01
N THR A 27 10.12 -15.01 -11.56
CA THR A 27 8.92 -15.06 -12.40
C THR A 27 8.11 -16.30 -12.08
N PRO A 28 6.82 -16.31 -12.45
CA PRO A 28 5.99 -17.51 -12.28
C PRO A 28 6.57 -18.77 -12.92
N ASP A 29 7.20 -18.66 -14.09
CA ASP A 29 7.78 -19.78 -14.84
C ASP A 29 9.02 -20.41 -14.17
N GLU A 30 9.65 -19.67 -13.26
CA GLU A 30 10.80 -20.13 -12.47
C GLU A 30 10.38 -20.87 -11.17
N LEU A 31 9.08 -20.90 -10.85
CA LEU A 31 8.59 -21.55 -9.64
C LEU A 31 8.71 -23.07 -9.73
N THR A 32 9.28 -23.71 -8.71
CA THR A 32 9.48 -25.14 -8.65
C THR A 32 8.88 -25.75 -7.39
N ALA A 33 8.53 -27.04 -7.44
CA ALA A 33 8.08 -27.81 -6.28
C ALA A 33 9.11 -27.78 -5.13
N ALA A 34 10.41 -27.84 -5.46
CA ALA A 34 11.48 -27.77 -4.48
C ALA A 34 11.47 -26.42 -3.72
N TRP A 35 11.38 -25.30 -4.44
CA TRP A 35 11.34 -24.00 -3.79
C TRP A 35 10.08 -23.80 -2.94
N VAL A 36 8.90 -24.23 -3.44
CA VAL A 36 7.65 -24.16 -2.66
C VAL A 36 7.74 -25.00 -1.39
N GLY A 37 8.29 -26.22 -1.49
CA GLY A 37 8.50 -27.09 -0.33
C GLY A 37 9.43 -26.46 0.72
N GLU A 38 10.55 -25.86 0.29
CA GLU A 38 11.48 -25.17 1.20
C GLU A 38 10.83 -23.92 1.83
N ALA A 39 10.04 -23.17 1.07
CA ALA A 39 9.31 -22.00 1.57
C ALA A 39 8.30 -22.38 2.66
N LEU A 40 7.46 -23.41 2.40
CA LEU A 40 6.49 -23.93 3.36
C LEU A 40 7.15 -24.45 4.63
N LEU A 41 8.22 -25.22 4.49
CA LEU A 41 9.00 -25.72 5.65
C LEU A 41 9.62 -24.57 6.44
N GLY A 42 10.13 -23.55 5.76
CA GLY A 42 10.67 -22.33 6.38
C GLY A 42 9.63 -21.52 7.14
N ALA A 43 8.37 -21.57 6.73
CA ALA A 43 7.23 -20.98 7.43
C ALA A 43 6.65 -21.84 8.55
N GLY A 44 7.24 -23.04 8.80
CA GLY A 44 6.84 -23.95 9.87
C GLY A 44 5.77 -24.97 9.48
N GLU A 45 5.42 -25.08 8.19
CA GLU A 45 4.51 -26.13 7.72
C GLU A 45 5.23 -27.48 7.67
N THR A 46 4.52 -28.54 8.01
CA THR A 46 5.04 -29.93 7.92
C THR A 46 4.37 -30.63 6.75
N CYS A 47 5.00 -30.58 5.58
CA CYS A 47 4.44 -31.12 4.36
C CYS A 47 5.52 -31.58 3.38
N THR A 48 5.11 -32.34 2.34
CA THR A 48 5.91 -32.58 1.14
C THR A 48 5.25 -31.89 -0.05
N VAL A 49 6.04 -31.49 -1.04
CA VAL A 49 5.54 -30.93 -2.30
C VAL A 49 6.10 -31.75 -3.44
N ASP A 50 5.22 -32.41 -4.18
CA ASP A 50 5.56 -33.30 -5.29
C ASP A 50 5.50 -32.60 -6.63
N ASP A 51 4.47 -31.73 -6.85
CA ASP A 51 4.29 -30.95 -8.07
C ASP A 51 3.63 -29.59 -7.77
N VAL A 52 3.89 -28.62 -8.65
CA VAL A 52 3.28 -27.30 -8.60
C VAL A 52 2.84 -26.85 -10.00
N ARG A 53 1.66 -26.24 -10.07
CA ARG A 53 1.13 -25.66 -11.32
C ARG A 53 0.73 -24.22 -11.09
N VAL A 54 1.16 -23.36 -11.98
CA VAL A 54 0.87 -21.93 -11.93
C VAL A 54 -0.34 -21.63 -12.80
N GLU A 55 -1.31 -20.92 -12.23
CA GLU A 55 -2.51 -20.45 -12.92
C GLU A 55 -2.61 -18.93 -12.79
N PRO A 56 -3.09 -18.21 -13.82
CA PRO A 56 -3.40 -16.78 -13.67
C PRO A 56 -4.40 -16.59 -12.51
N LEU A 57 -4.13 -15.66 -11.63
CA LEU A 57 -5.13 -15.21 -10.67
C LEU A 57 -6.09 -14.27 -11.41
N GLY A 58 -7.38 -14.65 -11.47
CA GLY A 58 -8.37 -13.92 -12.27
C GLY A 58 -8.43 -12.44 -11.92
N GLY A 59 -8.51 -11.57 -12.94
CA GLY A 59 -8.76 -10.14 -12.76
C GLY A 59 -7.64 -9.18 -13.14
N GLY A 60 -6.50 -9.64 -13.60
CA GLY A 60 -5.49 -8.75 -14.17
C GLY A 60 -4.12 -8.82 -13.50
N VAL A 61 -3.15 -8.28 -14.20
CA VAL A 61 -1.80 -8.04 -13.70
C VAL A 61 -1.91 -6.98 -12.60
N GLY A 62 -1.56 -7.33 -11.36
CA GLY A 62 -1.46 -6.34 -10.29
C GLY A 62 -0.56 -5.18 -10.76
N MET A 63 -0.94 -3.93 -10.43
CA MET A 63 -0.21 -2.74 -10.91
C MET A 63 1.27 -2.73 -10.50
N THR A 64 1.62 -3.41 -9.41
CA THR A 64 2.95 -3.38 -8.81
C THR A 64 3.77 -4.64 -9.00
N GLY A 65 3.15 -5.77 -9.39
CA GLY A 65 3.83 -7.07 -9.49
C GLY A 65 3.06 -8.10 -10.29
N GLN A 66 3.66 -9.30 -10.42
CA GLN A 66 3.02 -10.48 -10.99
C GLN A 66 2.45 -11.32 -9.85
N THR A 67 1.14 -11.54 -9.86
CA THR A 67 0.44 -12.37 -8.86
C THR A 67 -0.21 -13.54 -9.55
N VAL A 68 0.06 -14.75 -9.06
CA VAL A 68 -0.43 -16.00 -9.64
C VAL A 68 -0.96 -16.94 -8.56
N ARG A 69 -1.91 -17.77 -8.91
CA ARG A 69 -2.31 -18.92 -8.08
C ARG A 69 -1.38 -20.08 -8.34
N VAL A 70 -0.97 -20.74 -7.28
CA VAL A 70 -0.15 -21.95 -7.33
C VAL A 70 -0.99 -23.11 -6.81
N ARG A 71 -1.25 -24.12 -7.66
CA ARG A 71 -1.78 -25.40 -7.21
C ARG A 71 -0.63 -26.27 -6.74
N ILE A 72 -0.78 -26.87 -5.60
CA ILE A 72 0.25 -27.65 -4.93
C ILE A 72 -0.26 -29.07 -4.75
N GLU A 73 0.52 -30.03 -5.24
CA GLU A 73 0.29 -31.46 -5.00
C GLU A 73 1.34 -31.95 -4.00
N GLY A 74 0.92 -32.61 -2.92
CA GLY A 74 1.82 -33.09 -1.87
C GLY A 74 1.06 -33.47 -0.59
N ASP A 75 1.72 -34.20 0.29
CA ASP A 75 1.13 -34.63 1.56
C ASP A 75 1.25 -33.54 2.62
N GLY A 76 0.12 -33.16 3.22
CA GLY A 76 0.05 -32.08 4.22
C GLY A 76 0.22 -30.68 3.69
N ALA A 77 0.43 -30.48 2.37
CA ALA A 77 0.55 -29.16 1.76
C ALA A 77 -0.83 -28.51 1.54
N PRO A 78 -0.94 -27.16 1.58
CA PRO A 78 -2.14 -26.47 1.16
C PRO A 78 -2.41 -26.75 -0.34
N ALA A 79 -3.66 -27.03 -0.72
CA ALA A 79 -4.01 -27.34 -2.11
C ALA A 79 -3.72 -26.18 -3.08
N THR A 80 -3.82 -24.94 -2.59
CA THR A 80 -3.52 -23.72 -3.34
C THR A 80 -2.79 -22.70 -2.47
N ALA A 81 -2.00 -21.84 -3.13
CA ALA A 81 -1.37 -20.68 -2.55
C ALA A 81 -1.36 -19.54 -3.58
N VAL A 82 -1.05 -18.33 -3.15
CA VAL A 82 -0.79 -17.19 -4.04
C VAL A 82 0.70 -16.88 -4.00
N ALA A 83 1.32 -16.81 -5.18
CA ALA A 83 2.70 -16.36 -5.31
C ALA A 83 2.77 -14.98 -5.95
N LYS A 84 3.58 -14.10 -5.34
CA LYS A 84 3.82 -12.72 -5.80
C LYS A 84 5.28 -12.55 -6.19
N PHE A 85 5.50 -11.93 -7.34
CA PHE A 85 6.83 -11.64 -7.91
C PHE A 85 6.92 -10.18 -8.33
N ALA A 86 8.14 -9.68 -8.53
CA ALA A 86 8.34 -8.35 -9.07
C ALA A 86 7.69 -8.18 -10.46
N ALA A 87 7.28 -6.96 -10.79
CA ALA A 87 6.70 -6.64 -12.09
C ALA A 87 7.63 -7.03 -13.25
N SER A 88 7.05 -7.55 -14.33
CA SER A 88 7.77 -7.88 -15.55
C SER A 88 8.18 -6.62 -16.34
N GLN A 89 7.35 -5.56 -16.28
CA GLN A 89 7.65 -4.29 -16.91
C GLN A 89 8.76 -3.55 -16.15
N ALA A 90 9.85 -3.26 -16.82
CA ALA A 90 11.05 -2.67 -16.22
C ALA A 90 10.79 -1.34 -15.51
N GLN A 91 9.90 -0.51 -16.03
CA GLN A 91 9.59 0.79 -15.48
C GLN A 91 8.75 0.69 -14.20
N THR A 92 7.67 -0.10 -14.22
CA THR A 92 6.84 -0.39 -13.05
C THR A 92 7.70 -1.00 -11.95
N ARG A 93 8.53 -1.98 -12.30
CA ARG A 93 9.45 -2.60 -11.36
C ARG A 93 10.41 -1.59 -10.73
N GLY A 94 11.02 -0.71 -11.54
CA GLY A 94 11.93 0.32 -11.03
C GLY A 94 11.26 1.30 -10.06
N ILE A 95 10.00 1.69 -10.33
CA ILE A 95 9.20 2.52 -9.42
C ILE A 95 8.94 1.75 -8.12
N THR A 96 8.43 0.53 -8.18
CA THR A 96 8.07 -0.29 -7.01
C THR A 96 9.31 -0.60 -6.15
N GLU A 97 10.45 -0.91 -6.77
CA GLU A 97 11.72 -1.11 -6.07
C GLU A 97 12.23 0.17 -5.40
N SER A 98 11.94 1.36 -5.94
CA SER A 98 12.33 2.63 -5.31
C SER A 98 11.64 2.86 -3.95
N TYR A 99 10.50 2.23 -3.72
CA TYR A 99 9.80 2.20 -2.43
C TYR A 99 10.13 0.95 -1.59
N ASP A 100 10.99 0.07 -2.09
CA ASP A 100 11.30 -1.25 -1.52
C ASP A 100 10.05 -2.12 -1.25
N SER A 101 8.99 -1.92 -2.03
CA SER A 101 7.65 -2.45 -1.76
C SER A 101 7.64 -3.98 -1.68
N TYR A 102 8.36 -4.68 -2.57
CA TYR A 102 8.43 -6.14 -2.54
C TYR A 102 9.04 -6.70 -1.26
N ALA A 103 10.20 -6.17 -0.86
CA ALA A 103 10.86 -6.61 0.37
C ALA A 103 10.11 -6.13 1.62
N ARG A 104 9.47 -4.96 1.56
CA ARG A 104 8.62 -4.42 2.63
C ARG A 104 7.43 -5.34 2.89
N GLU A 105 6.73 -5.78 1.85
CA GLU A 105 5.61 -6.72 1.97
C GLU A 105 6.07 -8.04 2.59
N ILE A 106 7.19 -8.61 2.13
CA ILE A 106 7.75 -9.84 2.69
C ILE A 106 8.04 -9.68 4.19
N ARG A 107 8.72 -8.59 4.58
CA ARG A 107 9.04 -8.33 6.00
C ARG A 107 7.79 -8.12 6.86
N PHE A 108 6.75 -7.50 6.30
CA PHE A 108 5.47 -7.38 7.00
C PHE A 108 4.89 -8.77 7.30
N TYR A 109 4.80 -9.65 6.30
CA TYR A 109 4.29 -10.99 6.51
C TYR A 109 5.14 -11.80 7.48
N GLU A 110 6.47 -11.68 7.42
CA GLU A 110 7.39 -12.38 8.33
C GLU A 110 7.31 -11.90 9.79
N ARG A 111 7.03 -10.62 10.03
CA ARG A 111 7.24 -10.00 11.35
C ARG A 111 5.96 -9.50 12.01
N TYR A 112 4.97 -9.09 11.24
CA TYR A 112 3.83 -8.32 11.73
C TYR A 112 2.47 -8.94 11.41
N ALA A 113 2.32 -9.74 10.37
CA ALA A 113 1.03 -10.25 9.91
C ALA A 113 0.25 -11.04 10.98
N GLU A 114 0.93 -11.85 11.80
CA GLU A 114 0.31 -12.59 12.91
C GLU A 114 -0.02 -11.73 14.14
N ARG A 115 0.42 -10.47 14.14
CA ARG A 115 0.29 -9.54 15.28
C ARG A 115 -0.78 -8.49 15.05
N VAL A 116 -1.20 -8.26 13.82
CA VAL A 116 -2.35 -7.41 13.52
C VAL A 116 -3.65 -8.14 13.90
N PRO A 117 -4.61 -7.48 14.58
CA PRO A 117 -5.83 -8.12 15.07
C PRO A 117 -6.91 -8.22 13.99
N VAL A 118 -6.50 -8.37 12.74
CA VAL A 118 -7.38 -8.49 11.56
C VAL A 118 -6.93 -9.66 10.72
N ARG A 119 -7.86 -10.29 10.01
CA ARG A 119 -7.49 -11.34 9.08
C ARG A 119 -6.69 -10.75 7.91
N THR A 120 -5.60 -11.38 7.61
CA THR A 120 -4.76 -11.16 6.42
C THR A 120 -4.33 -12.53 5.89
N PRO A 121 -3.95 -12.69 4.62
CA PRO A 121 -3.46 -13.96 4.12
C PRO A 121 -2.32 -14.50 4.99
N LYS A 122 -2.34 -15.80 5.29
CA LYS A 122 -1.27 -16.45 6.05
C LYS A 122 0.05 -16.38 5.27
N TYR A 123 1.15 -16.10 5.94
CA TYR A 123 2.49 -16.23 5.39
C TYR A 123 2.84 -17.70 5.18
N LEU A 124 3.26 -18.07 3.98
CA LEU A 124 3.63 -19.44 3.60
C LEU A 124 5.10 -19.54 3.16
N GLY A 125 5.83 -18.45 3.15
CA GLY A 125 7.25 -18.40 2.88
C GLY A 125 7.65 -17.34 1.87
N ALA A 126 8.91 -16.97 1.86
CA ALA A 126 9.44 -16.00 0.91
C ALA A 126 10.96 -16.12 0.76
N ASP A 127 11.45 -15.58 -0.33
CA ASP A 127 12.87 -15.31 -0.56
C ASP A 127 13.05 -13.98 -1.29
N TYR A 128 14.09 -13.25 -0.95
CA TYR A 128 14.48 -12.05 -1.69
C TYR A 128 15.97 -11.75 -1.57
N ASP A 129 16.53 -11.14 -2.61
CA ASP A 129 17.90 -10.68 -2.56
C ASP A 129 18.02 -9.45 -1.64
N PRO A 130 18.99 -9.43 -0.72
CA PRO A 130 19.23 -8.28 0.12
C PRO A 130 19.69 -7.07 -0.73
N GLY A 131 19.38 -5.87 -0.28
CA GLY A 131 19.78 -4.64 -0.96
C GLY A 131 19.30 -3.42 -0.21
N THR A 132 19.87 -2.29 -0.56
CA THR A 132 19.45 -0.99 -0.03
C THR A 132 18.31 -0.42 -0.87
N HIS A 133 17.44 0.34 -0.23
CA HIS A 133 16.36 1.08 -0.89
C HIS A 133 16.93 1.97 -2.01
N GLY A 134 16.26 1.99 -3.15
CA GLY A 134 16.60 2.88 -4.27
C GLY A 134 16.30 4.36 -4.01
N GLN A 135 15.93 4.73 -2.78
CA GLN A 135 15.63 6.11 -2.41
C GLN A 135 16.90 6.97 -2.37
N PRO A 136 16.86 8.18 -2.92
CA PRO A 136 18.00 9.09 -2.88
C PRO A 136 18.30 9.47 -1.41
N GLY A 137 19.57 9.50 -1.07
CA GLY A 137 20.00 9.93 0.26
C GLY A 137 19.59 11.37 0.57
N PRO A 138 19.52 11.77 1.87
CA PRO A 138 18.96 13.06 2.31
C PRO A 138 19.64 14.28 1.70
N VAL A 139 20.91 14.20 1.37
CA VAL A 139 21.64 15.28 0.68
C VAL A 139 21.13 15.47 -0.75
N VAL A 140 20.94 14.35 -1.48
CA VAL A 140 20.44 14.37 -2.86
C VAL A 140 18.99 14.89 -2.87
N VAL A 141 18.15 14.44 -1.94
CA VAL A 141 16.79 14.94 -1.75
C VAL A 141 16.79 16.46 -1.57
N ARG A 142 17.60 16.99 -0.64
CA ARG A 142 17.71 18.44 -0.39
C ARG A 142 18.12 19.21 -1.65
N ILE A 143 19.05 18.68 -2.44
CA ILE A 143 19.47 19.31 -3.69
C ILE A 143 18.29 19.33 -4.67
N ILE A 144 17.61 18.22 -4.89
CA ILE A 144 16.45 18.10 -5.80
C ILE A 144 15.35 19.09 -5.38
N GLU A 145 15.01 19.12 -4.09
CA GLU A 145 13.96 19.98 -3.56
C GLU A 145 14.28 21.50 -3.73
N SER A 146 15.55 21.89 -3.76
CA SER A 146 15.99 23.27 -3.95
C SER A 146 16.08 23.74 -5.40
N LEU A 147 15.91 22.82 -6.38
CA LEU A 147 16.04 23.16 -7.80
C LEU A 147 14.88 24.03 -8.32
N PRO A 148 15.13 24.88 -9.33
CA PRO A 148 14.06 25.61 -10.03
C PRO A 148 13.03 24.66 -10.65
N VAL A 149 11.75 25.08 -10.70
CA VAL A 149 10.61 24.28 -11.20
C VAL A 149 10.87 23.70 -12.58
N GLY A 150 11.46 24.45 -13.51
CA GLY A 150 11.76 23.96 -14.85
C GLY A 150 12.74 22.77 -14.85
N VAL A 151 13.73 22.78 -13.95
CA VAL A 151 14.68 21.69 -13.75
C VAL A 151 14.00 20.49 -13.11
N LYS A 152 13.17 20.72 -12.08
CA LYS A 152 12.36 19.66 -11.45
C LYS A 152 11.46 18.93 -12.45
N ARG A 153 10.77 19.69 -13.34
CA ARG A 153 9.95 19.11 -14.42
C ARG A 153 10.80 18.26 -15.39
N TRP A 154 11.97 18.75 -15.75
CA TRP A 154 12.88 17.99 -16.60
C TRP A 154 13.33 16.69 -15.91
N ILE A 155 13.71 16.76 -14.63
CA ILE A 155 14.07 15.58 -13.81
C ILE A 155 12.92 14.60 -13.80
N SER A 156 11.72 15.00 -13.40
CA SER A 156 10.54 14.13 -13.29
C SER A 156 10.25 13.40 -14.61
N ARG A 157 10.21 14.13 -15.73
CA ARG A 157 9.94 13.54 -17.05
C ARG A 157 11.00 12.55 -17.51
N ASN A 158 12.24 12.71 -17.05
CA ASN A 158 13.34 11.87 -17.49
C ASN A 158 13.69 10.78 -16.47
N THR A 159 13.52 11.03 -15.18
CA THR A 159 13.85 10.04 -14.14
C THR A 159 13.05 8.75 -14.34
N VAL A 160 11.74 8.85 -14.62
CA VAL A 160 10.90 7.68 -14.89
C VAL A 160 11.41 6.87 -16.09
N LYS A 161 11.94 7.53 -17.12
CA LYS A 161 12.53 6.85 -18.30
C LYS A 161 13.86 6.18 -18.01
N TYR A 162 14.59 6.63 -16.98
CA TYR A 162 15.91 6.13 -16.61
C TYR A 162 15.90 5.28 -15.34
N LEU A 163 14.76 5.19 -14.64
CA LEU A 163 14.59 4.20 -13.57
C LEU A 163 14.76 2.80 -14.17
N ARG A 164 15.88 2.19 -13.85
CA ARG A 164 16.15 0.81 -14.24
C ARG A 164 15.90 -0.09 -13.05
N PRO A 165 15.19 -1.22 -13.25
CA PRO A 165 15.04 -2.21 -12.22
C PRO A 165 16.40 -2.74 -11.81
N THR A 166 16.52 -3.13 -10.55
CA THR A 166 17.69 -3.84 -10.05
C THR A 166 17.68 -5.28 -10.58
N LYS A 167 18.73 -6.04 -10.27
CA LYS A 167 18.76 -7.49 -10.52
C LYS A 167 18.25 -8.30 -9.32
N ARG A 168 17.72 -7.63 -8.28
CA ARG A 168 17.20 -8.29 -7.08
C ARG A 168 16.03 -9.18 -7.44
N ARG A 169 15.94 -10.32 -6.82
CA ARG A 169 14.85 -11.29 -6.98
C ARG A 169 13.95 -11.22 -5.77
N TYR A 170 12.67 -11.48 -5.99
CA TYR A 170 11.65 -11.45 -4.94
C TYR A 170 10.61 -12.51 -5.25
N ALA A 171 10.34 -13.35 -4.27
CA ALA A 171 9.24 -14.31 -4.31
C ALA A 171 8.58 -14.38 -2.94
N LEU A 172 7.27 -14.18 -2.90
CA LEU A 172 6.44 -14.27 -1.70
C LEU A 172 5.35 -15.30 -1.96
N LEU A 173 5.17 -16.24 -1.02
CA LEU A 173 4.10 -17.21 -1.02
C LEU A 173 3.19 -16.94 0.18
N ILE A 174 1.90 -16.75 -0.08
CA ILE A 174 0.86 -16.48 0.91
C ILE A 174 -0.38 -17.36 0.69
N GLU A 175 -1.23 -17.43 1.67
CA GLU A 175 -2.54 -18.12 1.60
C GLU A 175 -3.33 -17.64 0.38
N ASP A 176 -3.91 -18.60 -0.34
CA ASP A 176 -4.92 -18.31 -1.36
C ASP A 176 -6.27 -18.09 -0.67
N MET A 177 -6.72 -16.86 -0.62
CA MET A 177 -7.98 -16.50 0.00
C MET A 177 -9.19 -17.01 -0.79
N GLY A 178 -9.00 -17.40 -2.06
CA GLY A 178 -10.03 -18.05 -2.89
C GLY A 178 -11.38 -17.33 -2.80
N ASP A 179 -12.39 -18.09 -2.35
CA ASP A 179 -13.76 -17.62 -2.18
C ASP A 179 -14.06 -17.14 -0.73
N ALA A 180 -13.04 -16.72 0.03
CA ALA A 180 -13.23 -16.27 1.42
C ALA A 180 -14.11 -15.02 1.55
N GLY A 181 -14.29 -14.26 0.46
CA GLY A 181 -15.12 -13.06 0.47
C GLY A 181 -15.21 -12.38 -0.90
N ALA A 182 -15.94 -11.27 -0.94
CA ALA A 182 -16.06 -10.41 -2.12
C ALA A 182 -14.97 -9.32 -2.10
N VAL A 183 -14.44 -8.98 -3.27
CA VAL A 183 -13.53 -7.84 -3.48
C VAL A 183 -14.23 -6.85 -4.41
N TYR A 184 -14.20 -5.57 -4.04
CA TYR A 184 -14.80 -4.48 -4.80
C TYR A 184 -13.72 -3.64 -5.46
N GLY A 185 -13.78 -3.53 -6.78
CA GLY A 185 -12.86 -2.66 -7.53
C GLY A 185 -13.25 -1.18 -7.49
N LEU A 186 -12.34 -0.34 -7.97
CA LEU A 186 -12.60 1.11 -8.07
C LEU A 186 -13.82 1.45 -8.94
N GLY A 187 -14.15 0.62 -9.94
CA GLY A 187 -15.33 0.82 -10.80
C GLY A 187 -16.67 0.57 -10.11
N GLU A 188 -16.66 -0.33 -9.12
CA GLU A 188 -17.83 -0.70 -8.32
C GLU A 188 -17.43 -0.72 -6.85
N PRO A 189 -17.33 0.45 -6.19
CA PRO A 189 -16.88 0.54 -4.81
C PRO A 189 -17.88 -0.09 -3.83
N PRO A 190 -17.40 -0.54 -2.65
CA PRO A 190 -18.24 -1.17 -1.63
C PRO A 190 -19.30 -0.23 -1.08
N GLY A 191 -20.36 -0.79 -0.49
CA GLY A 191 -21.38 -0.06 0.24
C GLY A 191 -20.91 0.48 1.60
N ASP A 192 -21.79 1.20 2.30
CA ASP A 192 -21.43 1.82 3.58
C ASP A 192 -21.18 0.78 4.68
N ASP A 193 -21.83 -0.37 4.63
CA ASP A 193 -21.61 -1.45 5.61
C ASP A 193 -20.22 -2.07 5.45
N GLU A 194 -19.79 -2.35 4.23
CA GLU A 194 -18.44 -2.82 3.92
C GLU A 194 -17.39 -1.75 4.25
N LEU A 195 -17.67 -0.46 3.98
CA LEU A 195 -16.77 0.63 4.37
C LEU A 195 -16.62 0.71 5.89
N ARG A 196 -17.70 0.52 6.66
CA ARG A 196 -17.62 0.45 8.13
C ARG A 196 -16.79 -0.75 8.58
N ALA A 197 -16.94 -1.90 7.95
CA ALA A 197 -16.14 -3.09 8.26
C ALA A 197 -14.65 -2.84 7.97
N ALA A 198 -14.30 -2.24 6.83
CA ALA A 198 -12.92 -1.88 6.49
C ALA A 198 -12.34 -0.85 7.47
N LEU A 199 -13.11 0.17 7.85
CA LEU A 199 -12.70 1.17 8.83
C LEU A 199 -12.51 0.56 10.23
N THR A 200 -13.35 -0.41 10.61
CA THR A 200 -13.20 -1.17 11.86
C THR A 200 -11.90 -1.98 11.86
N ALA A 201 -11.59 -2.65 10.74
CA ALA A 201 -10.35 -3.39 10.57
C ALA A 201 -9.12 -2.47 10.65
N LEU A 202 -9.13 -1.34 9.94
CA LEU A 202 -8.06 -0.33 10.03
C LEU A 202 -7.89 0.21 11.45
N ALA A 203 -8.98 0.51 12.17
CA ALA A 203 -8.90 0.95 13.56
C ALA A 203 -8.24 -0.11 14.46
N GLY A 204 -8.51 -1.39 14.25
CA GLY A 204 -7.84 -2.49 14.94
C GLY A 204 -6.35 -2.52 14.69
N VAL A 205 -5.93 -2.41 13.43
CA VAL A 205 -4.51 -2.33 13.04
C VAL A 205 -3.84 -1.14 13.70
N HIS A 206 -4.42 0.05 13.58
CA HIS A 206 -3.84 1.28 14.12
C HIS A 206 -3.74 1.23 15.65
N ALA A 207 -4.77 0.74 16.34
CA ALA A 207 -4.76 0.62 17.80
C ALA A 207 -3.67 -0.33 18.31
N SER A 208 -3.47 -1.47 17.64
CA SER A 208 -2.50 -2.49 18.07
C SER A 208 -1.05 -2.02 18.04
N PHE A 209 -0.75 -1.02 17.22
CA PHE A 209 0.59 -0.43 17.10
C PHE A 209 0.61 1.06 17.42
N TRP A 210 -0.36 1.55 18.20
CA TRP A 210 -0.49 2.96 18.52
C TRP A 210 0.72 3.51 19.27
N LYS A 211 1.45 4.45 18.65
CA LYS A 211 2.70 5.05 19.17
C LYS A 211 3.72 4.01 19.65
N SER A 212 3.71 2.83 19.04
CA SER A 212 4.65 1.78 19.40
C SER A 212 6.09 2.18 19.06
N PRO A 213 7.03 2.17 20.01
CA PRO A 213 8.43 2.49 19.76
C PRO A 213 9.10 1.46 18.84
N GLU A 214 8.52 0.29 18.66
CA GLU A 214 8.99 -0.74 17.76
C GLU A 214 8.97 -0.27 16.30
N LEU A 215 7.96 0.50 15.91
CA LEU A 215 7.87 1.06 14.55
C LEU A 215 9.03 2.01 14.25
N ASP A 216 9.67 2.58 15.26
CA ASP A 216 10.81 3.45 15.12
C ASP A 216 12.15 2.70 14.96
N GLN A 217 12.15 1.39 15.25
CA GLN A 217 13.35 0.56 15.22
C GLN A 217 13.49 -0.26 13.93
N ASP A 218 12.41 -0.44 13.17
CA ASP A 218 12.40 -1.18 11.91
C ASP A 218 12.29 -0.24 10.69
N ASP A 219 13.36 0.52 10.45
CA ASP A 219 13.45 1.44 9.31
C ASP A 219 13.51 0.72 7.95
N GLU A 220 13.75 -0.60 7.93
CA GLU A 220 13.73 -1.39 6.70
C GLU A 220 12.31 -1.70 6.25
N THR A 221 11.40 -2.02 7.18
CA THR A 221 9.99 -2.28 6.86
C THR A 221 9.21 -0.99 6.75
N PHE A 222 9.44 -0.03 7.66
CA PHE A 222 8.65 1.19 7.75
C PHE A 222 9.37 2.40 7.12
N VAL A 223 9.59 2.34 5.82
CA VAL A 223 10.12 3.48 5.06
C VAL A 223 9.08 4.59 4.91
N GLN A 224 9.51 5.75 4.43
CA GLN A 224 8.63 6.88 4.18
C GLN A 224 7.46 6.50 3.25
N MET A 225 6.24 6.93 3.60
CA MET A 225 5.01 6.44 3.02
C MET A 225 4.85 6.78 1.53
N VAL A 226 4.92 8.04 1.14
CA VAL A 226 4.58 8.46 -0.22
C VAL A 226 5.79 8.88 -1.05
N THR A 227 6.58 9.82 -0.57
CA THR A 227 7.72 10.38 -1.33
C THR A 227 8.70 11.09 -0.42
N SER A 228 9.97 11.03 -0.80
CA SER A 228 11.03 11.84 -0.20
C SER A 228 11.22 13.19 -0.88
N THR A 229 10.54 13.44 -2.02
CA THR A 229 10.65 14.68 -2.81
C THR A 229 9.29 15.33 -3.05
N PRO A 230 8.58 15.75 -1.97
CA PRO A 230 7.21 16.26 -2.09
C PRO A 230 7.10 17.55 -2.89
N THR A 231 8.08 18.47 -2.79
CA THR A 231 8.07 19.73 -3.56
C THR A 231 8.23 19.46 -5.06
N LEU A 232 9.07 18.49 -5.43
CA LEU A 232 9.21 18.06 -6.83
C LEU A 232 7.87 17.61 -7.39
N LEU A 233 7.17 16.71 -6.71
CA LEU A 233 5.89 16.17 -7.15
C LEU A 233 4.80 17.24 -7.19
N SER A 234 4.72 18.10 -6.16
CA SER A 234 3.82 19.26 -6.12
C SER A 234 3.99 20.16 -7.34
N ASP A 235 5.23 20.57 -7.62
CA ASP A 235 5.53 21.46 -8.74
C ASP A 235 5.19 20.83 -10.09
N VAL A 236 5.41 19.52 -10.25
CA VAL A 236 5.05 18.78 -11.48
C VAL A 236 3.54 18.68 -11.63
N ALA A 237 2.81 18.31 -10.58
CA ALA A 237 1.36 18.23 -10.60
C ALA A 237 0.73 19.59 -10.99
N ARG A 238 1.13 20.65 -10.31
CA ARG A 238 0.61 22.01 -10.53
C ARG A 238 0.90 22.55 -11.93
N THR A 239 2.09 22.31 -12.47
CA THR A 239 2.53 22.95 -13.72
C THR A 239 2.31 22.12 -14.98
N ALA A 240 1.98 20.83 -14.84
CA ALA A 240 1.77 19.94 -15.97
C ALA A 240 0.43 19.20 -15.91
N ALA A 241 0.11 18.57 -14.77
CA ALA A 241 -1.02 17.67 -14.68
C ALA A 241 -2.37 18.37 -14.52
N LEU A 242 -2.40 19.52 -13.82
CA LEU A 242 -3.65 20.25 -13.57
C LEU A 242 -4.32 20.73 -14.86
N SER A 243 -3.53 21.21 -15.83
CA SER A 243 -4.06 21.65 -17.13
C SER A 243 -4.56 20.45 -17.97
N VAL A 244 -3.96 19.26 -17.79
CA VAL A 244 -4.43 18.03 -18.45
C VAL A 244 -5.79 17.63 -17.87
N ALA A 245 -5.95 17.66 -16.55
CA ALA A 245 -7.21 17.35 -15.89
C ALA A 245 -8.33 18.32 -16.32
N GLU A 246 -8.05 19.62 -16.36
CA GLU A 246 -9.00 20.65 -16.80
C GLU A 246 -9.45 20.44 -18.27
N ALA A 247 -8.55 20.04 -19.15
CA ALA A 247 -8.85 19.80 -20.55
C ALA A 247 -9.54 18.43 -20.79
N ARG A 248 -9.31 17.44 -19.91
CA ARG A 248 -9.80 16.08 -20.05
C ARG A 248 -11.20 15.89 -19.48
N TYR A 249 -11.53 16.59 -18.38
CA TYR A 249 -12.72 16.29 -17.59
C TYR A 249 -13.72 17.43 -17.56
N ASP A 250 -14.92 17.20 -18.10
CA ASP A 250 -16.03 18.16 -18.08
C ASP A 250 -16.50 18.51 -16.66
N TRP A 251 -16.29 17.62 -15.69
CA TRP A 251 -16.62 17.88 -14.26
C TRP A 251 -15.63 18.84 -13.59
N CYS A 252 -14.44 19.06 -14.14
CA CYS A 252 -13.41 19.90 -13.55
C CYS A 252 -13.72 21.39 -13.83
N GLY A 253 -14.73 21.91 -13.13
CA GLY A 253 -15.08 23.33 -13.16
C GLY A 253 -14.13 24.23 -12.35
N PRO A 254 -14.41 25.54 -12.25
CA PRO A 254 -13.54 26.47 -11.53
C PRO A 254 -13.34 26.14 -10.05
N ALA A 255 -14.35 25.59 -9.37
CA ALA A 255 -14.25 25.23 -7.95
C ALA A 255 -13.35 24.02 -7.73
N GLU A 256 -13.57 22.95 -8.50
CA GLU A 256 -12.78 21.72 -8.47
C GLU A 256 -11.33 22.01 -8.86
N ARG A 257 -11.12 22.80 -9.91
CA ARG A 257 -9.78 23.25 -10.31
C ARG A 257 -9.06 23.99 -9.19
N ALA A 258 -9.75 24.94 -8.54
CA ALA A 258 -9.16 25.71 -7.43
C ALA A 258 -8.81 24.81 -6.23
N ALA A 259 -9.66 23.80 -5.92
CA ALA A 259 -9.43 22.85 -4.87
C ALA A 259 -8.23 21.94 -5.18
N LEU A 260 -8.14 21.42 -6.40
CA LEU A 260 -7.01 20.62 -6.88
C LEU A 260 -5.70 21.43 -6.86
N GLU A 261 -5.73 22.71 -7.30
CA GLU A 261 -4.57 23.59 -7.25
C GLU A 261 -4.11 23.86 -5.81
N ALA A 262 -5.06 24.12 -4.91
CA ALA A 262 -4.78 24.30 -3.49
C ALA A 262 -4.14 23.04 -2.86
N ALA A 263 -4.63 21.85 -3.23
CA ALA A 263 -4.05 20.57 -2.80
C ALA A 263 -2.58 20.45 -3.23
N THR A 264 -2.23 20.86 -4.46
CA THR A 264 -0.82 20.84 -4.89
C THR A 264 0.06 21.73 -4.04
N HIS A 265 -0.43 22.90 -3.60
CA HIS A 265 0.34 23.80 -2.76
C HIS A 265 0.58 23.25 -1.34
N ARG A 266 -0.42 22.56 -0.77
CA ARG A 266 -0.34 21.94 0.57
C ARG A 266 0.33 20.58 0.59
N PHE A 267 0.58 19.98 -0.57
CA PHE A 267 1.13 18.63 -0.67
C PHE A 267 2.38 18.37 0.17
N PRO A 268 3.41 19.25 0.21
CA PRO A 268 4.59 19.01 1.05
C PRO A 268 4.27 18.97 2.56
N GLU A 269 3.34 19.80 3.03
CA GLU A 269 2.88 19.81 4.41
C GLU A 269 2.08 18.53 4.73
N ASN A 270 1.19 18.16 3.82
CA ASN A 270 0.38 16.96 3.97
C ASN A 270 1.21 15.68 3.98
N ILE A 271 2.28 15.60 3.17
CA ILE A 271 3.24 14.49 3.22
C ILE A 271 3.96 14.46 4.56
N ALA A 272 4.33 15.61 5.12
CA ALA A 272 4.93 15.66 6.46
C ALA A 272 3.96 15.12 7.52
N ARG A 273 2.68 15.53 7.46
CA ARG A 273 1.61 15.03 8.34
C ARG A 273 1.38 13.52 8.18
N ALA A 274 1.25 13.03 6.94
CA ALA A 274 1.03 11.61 6.67
C ALA A 274 2.16 10.74 7.24
N ASN A 275 3.38 11.26 7.31
CA ASN A 275 4.55 10.58 7.87
C ASN A 275 4.76 10.80 9.38
N GLU A 276 3.82 11.44 10.09
CA GLU A 276 3.86 11.51 11.55
C GLU A 276 3.70 10.09 12.13
N ARG A 277 4.51 9.78 13.17
CA ARG A 277 4.68 8.42 13.68
C ARG A 277 3.61 8.05 14.71
N TRP A 278 2.37 7.86 14.28
CA TRP A 278 1.26 7.51 15.15
C TRP A 278 1.01 6.01 15.26
N ALA A 279 0.97 5.32 14.11
CA ALA A 279 0.57 3.91 14.06
C ALA A 279 1.24 3.18 12.89
N LEU A 280 1.12 1.84 12.88
CA LEU A 280 1.29 1.06 11.67
C LEU A 280 0.11 1.39 10.75
N VAL A 281 0.38 1.82 9.53
CA VAL A 281 -0.61 2.10 8.49
C VAL A 281 -0.43 1.17 7.30
N HIS A 282 -1.52 0.85 6.64
CA HIS A 282 -1.50 0.01 5.43
C HIS A 282 -0.80 0.71 4.27
N GLY A 283 -1.04 2.00 4.10
CA GLY A 283 -0.39 2.86 3.11
C GLY A 283 -0.95 2.78 1.69
N ASP A 284 -1.82 1.80 1.39
CA ASP A 284 -2.54 1.65 0.11
C ASP A 284 -3.94 1.07 0.36
N SER A 285 -4.71 1.70 1.25
CA SER A 285 -6.01 1.23 1.75
C SER A 285 -7.18 1.47 0.79
N ARG A 286 -6.99 1.33 -0.52
CA ARG A 286 -8.09 1.40 -1.50
C ARG A 286 -8.98 0.15 -1.45
N SER A 287 -10.20 0.26 -2.01
CA SER A 287 -11.25 -0.76 -1.88
C SER A 287 -10.85 -2.16 -2.34
N ASP A 288 -10.07 -2.28 -3.40
CA ASP A 288 -9.62 -3.56 -3.96
C ASP A 288 -8.54 -4.27 -3.14
N ASN A 289 -8.02 -3.61 -2.10
CA ASN A 289 -7.15 -4.21 -1.10
C ASN A 289 -7.90 -4.74 0.13
N PHE A 290 -9.23 -4.75 0.08
CA PHE A 290 -10.09 -5.37 1.09
C PHE A 290 -10.93 -6.47 0.47
N MET A 291 -11.04 -7.59 1.19
CA MET A 291 -11.97 -8.66 0.91
C MET A 291 -12.98 -8.71 2.06
N PHE A 292 -14.26 -8.86 1.72
CA PHE A 292 -15.35 -8.85 2.69
C PHE A 292 -15.94 -10.25 2.80
N SER A 293 -15.82 -10.87 3.98
CA SER A 293 -16.35 -12.20 4.24
C SER A 293 -17.88 -12.22 4.23
N PRO A 294 -18.52 -13.39 4.05
CA PRO A 294 -19.97 -13.51 4.15
C PRO A 294 -20.54 -13.08 5.51
N ASP A 295 -19.71 -13.13 6.57
CA ASP A 295 -20.09 -12.69 7.93
C ASP A 295 -19.90 -11.17 8.13
N GLY A 296 -19.50 -10.43 7.09
CA GLY A 296 -19.34 -8.98 7.10
C GLY A 296 -18.01 -8.49 7.69
N GLU A 297 -17.01 -9.35 7.88
CA GLU A 297 -15.68 -8.95 8.34
C GLU A 297 -14.80 -8.53 7.14
N ALA A 298 -13.99 -7.49 7.33
CA ALA A 298 -13.00 -7.08 6.34
C ALA A 298 -11.67 -7.81 6.56
N ILE A 299 -11.14 -8.38 5.47
CA ILE A 299 -9.82 -9.01 5.39
C ILE A 299 -8.93 -8.04 4.64
N ILE A 300 -7.75 -7.73 5.15
CA ILE A 300 -6.84 -6.78 4.51
C ILE A 300 -5.81 -7.53 3.67
N LEU A 301 -5.68 -7.11 2.42
CA LEU A 301 -4.79 -7.68 1.41
C LEU A 301 -3.69 -6.66 1.04
N ASP A 302 -2.64 -7.12 0.36
CA ASP A 302 -1.59 -6.29 -0.29
C ASP A 302 -0.89 -5.26 0.63
N TRP A 303 -0.01 -5.74 1.47
CA TRP A 303 0.76 -4.93 2.43
C TRP A 303 2.06 -4.34 1.85
N ALA A 304 2.14 -4.22 0.52
CA ALA A 304 3.35 -3.73 -0.17
C ALA A 304 3.72 -2.28 0.17
N MET A 305 2.76 -1.50 0.68
CA MET A 305 2.96 -0.10 1.08
C MET A 305 2.90 0.11 2.60
N VAL A 306 2.90 -0.97 3.39
CA VAL A 306 2.89 -0.87 4.85
C VAL A 306 3.93 0.12 5.35
N SER A 307 3.54 0.97 6.28
CA SER A 307 4.40 2.03 6.79
C SER A 307 4.05 2.37 8.24
N ARG A 308 4.77 3.35 8.79
CA ARG A 308 4.35 4.06 10.00
C ARG A 308 3.85 5.43 9.57
N GLY A 309 2.70 5.84 10.07
CA GLY A 309 2.11 7.08 9.61
C GLY A 309 0.96 7.56 10.46
N HIS A 310 0.35 8.64 9.98
CA HIS A 310 -0.87 9.19 10.55
C HIS A 310 -2.07 8.34 10.12
N PRO A 311 -2.90 7.84 11.06
CA PRO A 311 -3.99 6.91 10.75
C PRO A 311 -5.06 7.52 9.82
N GLY A 312 -5.26 8.83 9.86
CA GLY A 312 -6.15 9.55 8.95
C GLY A 312 -5.76 9.41 7.48
N PHE A 313 -4.49 9.04 7.18
CA PHE A 313 -4.08 8.74 5.80
C PHE A 313 -4.84 7.53 5.25
N ASP A 314 -4.82 6.39 5.94
CA ASP A 314 -5.53 5.20 5.50
C ASP A 314 -7.04 5.43 5.40
N VAL A 315 -7.62 6.12 6.39
CA VAL A 315 -9.06 6.46 6.39
C VAL A 315 -9.42 7.31 5.17
N GLY A 316 -8.71 8.39 4.93
CA GLY A 316 -8.97 9.27 3.80
C GLY A 316 -8.62 8.63 2.45
N TYR A 317 -7.61 7.78 2.40
CA TYR A 317 -7.25 7.02 1.20
C TYR A 317 -8.37 6.06 0.79
N LEU A 318 -8.90 5.27 1.74
CA LEU A 318 -10.05 4.40 1.51
C LEU A 318 -11.26 5.20 1.02
N LEU A 319 -11.68 6.21 1.79
CA LEU A 319 -12.91 6.95 1.52
C LEU A 319 -12.82 7.74 0.20
N SER A 320 -11.66 8.32 -0.13
CA SER A 320 -11.46 9.01 -1.40
C SER A 320 -11.46 8.08 -2.60
N SER A 321 -11.19 6.77 -2.42
CA SER A 321 -11.29 5.77 -3.48
C SER A 321 -12.72 5.26 -3.72
N CYS A 322 -13.63 5.47 -2.76
CA CYS A 322 -14.96 4.85 -2.73
C CYS A 322 -16.13 5.84 -2.83
N LEU A 323 -15.99 7.05 -2.27
CA LEU A 323 -17.10 8.00 -2.17
C LEU A 323 -17.13 8.93 -3.37
N ASP A 324 -18.10 8.73 -4.24
CA ASP A 324 -18.44 9.68 -5.33
C ASP A 324 -19.34 10.82 -4.80
N ALA A 325 -19.69 11.75 -5.70
CA ALA A 325 -20.51 12.93 -5.36
C ALA A 325 -21.87 12.58 -4.75
N ASP A 326 -22.46 11.44 -5.11
CA ASP A 326 -23.78 11.03 -4.61
C ASP A 326 -23.70 10.45 -3.20
N ARG A 327 -22.52 10.01 -2.77
CA ARG A 327 -22.26 9.37 -1.46
C ARG A 327 -21.39 10.19 -0.53
N ILE A 328 -20.90 11.34 -0.96
CA ILE A 328 -19.94 12.13 -0.18
C ILE A 328 -20.50 12.61 1.17
N ASP A 329 -21.81 12.77 1.28
CA ASP A 329 -22.50 13.14 2.54
C ASP A 329 -22.29 12.10 3.66
N SER A 330 -21.94 10.84 3.31
CA SER A 330 -21.62 9.80 4.32
C SER A 330 -20.22 9.93 4.91
N LEU A 331 -19.32 10.76 4.34
CA LEU A 331 -17.94 10.93 4.76
C LEU A 331 -17.82 11.19 6.27
N GLY A 332 -18.55 12.18 6.79
CA GLY A 332 -18.51 12.54 8.22
C GLY A 332 -18.88 11.36 9.12
N SER A 333 -19.99 10.66 8.82
CA SER A 333 -20.46 9.53 9.61
C SER A 333 -19.52 8.32 9.57
N LEU A 334 -18.83 8.10 8.46
CA LEU A 334 -17.83 7.03 8.33
C LEU A 334 -16.56 7.35 9.12
N VAL A 335 -16.11 8.59 9.11
CA VAL A 335 -14.96 9.02 9.94
C VAL A 335 -15.31 8.99 11.44
N GLU A 336 -16.53 9.37 11.82
CA GLU A 336 -17.02 9.23 13.21
C GLU A 336 -17.07 7.74 13.64
N HIS A 337 -17.50 6.84 12.75
CA HIS A 337 -17.48 5.40 13.01
C HIS A 337 -16.06 4.90 13.28
N TYR A 338 -15.09 5.27 12.44
CA TYR A 338 -13.69 4.92 12.66
C TYR A 338 -13.18 5.47 14.00
N HIS A 339 -13.42 6.75 14.29
CA HIS A 339 -12.99 7.38 15.54
C HIS A 339 -13.58 6.70 16.77
N GLY A 340 -14.90 6.41 16.75
CA GLY A 340 -15.59 5.71 17.81
C GLY A 340 -15.05 4.29 18.04
N THR A 341 -14.73 3.58 16.96
CA THR A 341 -14.10 2.25 17.04
C THR A 341 -12.71 2.33 17.68
N LEU A 342 -11.88 3.28 17.23
CA LEU A 342 -10.54 3.50 17.76
C LEU A 342 -10.58 3.86 19.25
N ALA A 343 -11.51 4.72 19.66
CA ALA A 343 -11.75 5.07 21.07
C ALA A 343 -12.22 3.86 21.88
N GLY A 344 -13.11 3.02 21.32
CA GLY A 344 -13.56 1.76 21.93
C GLY A 344 -12.42 0.75 22.16
N LEU A 345 -11.34 0.83 21.36
CA LEU A 345 -10.12 0.05 21.54
C LEU A 345 -9.12 0.69 22.53
N GLY A 346 -9.52 1.77 23.21
CA GLY A 346 -8.73 2.42 24.26
C GLY A 346 -7.74 3.47 23.78
N VAL A 347 -7.85 3.92 22.53
CA VAL A 347 -6.98 4.97 21.98
C VAL A 347 -7.66 6.33 22.15
N ASP A 348 -7.03 7.22 22.91
CA ASP A 348 -7.41 8.63 23.02
C ASP A 348 -6.76 9.42 21.88
N PHE A 349 -7.56 9.79 20.88
CA PHE A 349 -7.13 10.52 19.70
C PHE A 349 -8.07 11.71 19.42
N ASP A 350 -7.52 12.89 19.26
CA ASP A 350 -8.30 14.11 18.98
C ASP A 350 -9.06 13.98 17.64
N PRO A 351 -10.41 14.05 17.64
CA PRO A 351 -11.18 13.97 16.41
C PRO A 351 -10.83 15.08 15.39
N ALA A 352 -10.40 16.26 15.86
CA ALA A 352 -9.95 17.32 14.99
C ALA A 352 -8.61 16.98 14.31
N GLU A 353 -7.71 16.25 15.00
CA GLU A 353 -6.48 15.75 14.39
C GLU A 353 -6.77 14.66 13.36
N LEU A 354 -7.68 13.72 13.67
CA LEU A 354 -8.13 12.73 12.70
C LEU A 354 -8.65 13.40 11.43
N ARG A 355 -9.55 14.40 11.59
CA ARG A 355 -10.10 15.15 10.46
C ARG A 355 -8.99 15.78 9.60
N ARG A 356 -8.02 16.47 10.23
CA ARG A 356 -6.86 17.02 9.51
C ARG A 356 -6.07 15.97 8.74
N GLY A 357 -5.94 14.77 9.29
CA GLY A 357 -5.29 13.64 8.62
C GLY A 357 -6.07 13.11 7.42
N VAL A 358 -7.41 13.04 7.53
CA VAL A 358 -8.30 12.64 6.43
C VAL A 358 -8.29 13.68 5.31
N ASP A 359 -8.40 14.97 5.64
CA ASP A 359 -8.31 16.07 4.67
C ASP A 359 -6.96 16.03 3.92
N ALA A 360 -5.86 15.82 4.67
CA ALA A 360 -4.53 15.70 4.09
C ALA A 360 -4.43 14.49 3.12
N ALA A 361 -5.08 13.37 3.42
CA ALA A 361 -5.10 12.21 2.54
C ALA A 361 -5.85 12.49 1.23
N TYR A 362 -6.99 13.16 1.27
CA TYR A 362 -7.69 13.60 0.06
C TYR A 362 -6.82 14.50 -0.81
N GLU A 363 -6.12 15.46 -0.20
CA GLU A 363 -5.21 16.36 -0.92
C GLU A 363 -3.96 15.65 -1.47
N ILE A 364 -3.43 14.67 -0.75
CA ILE A 364 -2.34 13.81 -1.24
C ILE A 364 -2.83 13.02 -2.46
N ASN A 365 -4.01 12.39 -2.37
CA ASN A 365 -4.57 11.63 -3.46
C ASN A 365 -4.87 12.49 -4.69
N ALA A 366 -5.32 13.73 -4.53
CA ALA A 366 -5.46 14.66 -5.63
C ALA A 366 -4.16 14.80 -6.43
N VAL A 367 -3.05 15.01 -5.74
CA VAL A 367 -1.75 15.15 -6.39
C VAL A 367 -1.28 13.85 -7.03
N LEU A 368 -1.46 12.70 -6.36
CA LEU A 368 -1.08 11.40 -6.89
C LEU A 368 -1.87 11.07 -8.17
N GLN A 369 -3.20 11.26 -8.16
CA GLN A 369 -4.03 11.01 -9.33
C GLN A 369 -3.74 11.99 -10.48
N LEU A 370 -3.47 13.26 -10.19
CA LEU A 370 -3.00 14.20 -11.21
C LEU A 370 -1.69 13.74 -11.87
N LEU A 371 -0.75 13.22 -11.08
CA LEU A 371 0.53 12.73 -11.60
C LEU A 371 0.37 11.50 -12.48
N THR A 372 -0.58 10.60 -12.18
CA THR A 372 -0.83 9.43 -13.04
C THR A 372 -1.27 9.82 -14.44
N LEU A 373 -2.01 10.92 -14.61
CA LEU A 373 -2.40 11.44 -15.93
C LEU A 373 -1.19 11.81 -16.81
N THR A 374 -0.07 12.20 -16.21
CA THR A 374 1.11 12.66 -16.95
C THR A 374 2.24 11.64 -17.04
N VAL A 375 2.34 10.74 -16.05
CA VAL A 375 3.40 9.72 -15.99
C VAL A 375 3.11 8.57 -16.94
N PHE A 376 1.84 8.15 -17.06
CA PHE A 376 1.44 7.02 -17.88
C PHE A 376 0.96 7.43 -19.29
N GLU A 377 0.84 8.73 -19.56
CA GLU A 377 0.48 9.25 -20.88
C GLU A 377 1.52 8.83 -21.94
N GLY A 378 1.08 8.06 -22.93
CA GLY A 378 1.93 7.62 -24.05
C GLY A 378 2.73 6.33 -23.82
N GLN A 379 2.50 5.57 -22.76
CA GLN A 379 3.20 4.32 -22.49
C GLN A 379 2.50 3.06 -23.04
N GLY A 380 1.33 3.19 -23.65
CA GLY A 380 0.56 2.07 -24.20
C GLY A 380 -0.15 1.22 -23.14
N ASP A 381 0.01 1.56 -21.86
CA ASP A 381 -0.70 0.98 -20.74
C ASP A 381 -1.67 2.04 -20.18
N ASN A 382 -2.96 1.82 -20.38
CA ASN A 382 -4.01 2.76 -19.98
C ASN A 382 -4.43 2.61 -18.50
N THR A 383 -3.89 1.62 -17.79
CA THR A 383 -4.35 1.28 -16.42
C THR A 383 -4.25 2.47 -15.45
N GLY A 384 -3.17 3.24 -15.53
CA GLY A 384 -3.01 4.45 -14.69
C GLY A 384 -4.02 5.54 -15.01
N SER A 385 -4.32 5.78 -16.30
CA SER A 385 -5.30 6.78 -16.71
C SER A 385 -6.74 6.35 -16.37
N GLU A 386 -7.06 5.08 -16.53
CA GLU A 386 -8.37 4.51 -16.15
C GLU A 386 -8.60 4.61 -14.64
N MET A 387 -7.56 4.38 -13.84
CA MET A 387 -7.62 4.57 -12.39
C MET A 387 -7.88 6.05 -12.03
N ALA A 388 -7.16 6.98 -12.66
CA ALA A 388 -7.37 8.41 -12.44
C ALA A 388 -8.77 8.87 -12.90
N ASP A 389 -9.30 8.32 -13.99
CA ASP A 389 -10.65 8.61 -14.48
C ASP A 389 -11.74 8.24 -13.46
N LEU A 390 -11.52 7.18 -12.67
CA LEU A 390 -12.46 6.73 -11.64
C LEU A 390 -12.26 7.47 -10.31
N TRP A 391 -11.02 7.74 -9.95
CA TRP A 391 -10.69 8.19 -8.60
C TRP A 391 -10.66 9.72 -8.47
N LEU A 392 -10.13 10.44 -9.45
CA LEU A 392 -9.99 11.89 -9.38
C LEU A 392 -11.32 12.65 -9.19
N PRO A 393 -12.46 12.24 -9.82
CA PRO A 393 -13.76 12.84 -9.54
C PRO A 393 -14.19 12.69 -8.07
N ARG A 394 -13.94 11.55 -7.45
CA ARG A 394 -14.26 11.29 -6.03
C ARG A 394 -13.41 12.15 -5.10
N VAL A 395 -12.14 12.25 -5.40
CA VAL A 395 -11.23 13.14 -4.67
C VAL A 395 -11.72 14.59 -4.75
N ALA A 396 -12.07 15.05 -5.96
CA ALA A 396 -12.56 16.41 -6.17
C ALA A 396 -13.87 16.68 -5.41
N ALA A 397 -14.78 15.71 -5.39
CA ALA A 397 -16.02 15.80 -4.59
C ALA A 397 -15.70 15.98 -3.10
N GLY A 398 -14.78 15.19 -2.54
CA GLY A 398 -14.37 15.33 -1.14
C GLY A 398 -13.66 16.64 -0.82
N LEU A 399 -12.83 17.16 -1.75
CA LEU A 399 -12.14 18.44 -1.56
C LEU A 399 -13.08 19.66 -1.57
N THR A 400 -14.22 19.54 -2.23
CA THR A 400 -15.24 20.62 -2.32
C THR A 400 -16.37 20.45 -1.29
N HIS A 401 -16.43 19.29 -0.62
CA HIS A 401 -17.43 19.00 0.41
C HIS A 401 -17.04 19.59 1.77
N THR A 402 -18.04 20.07 2.52
CA THR A 402 -17.88 20.55 3.90
C THR A 402 -18.49 19.54 4.85
N TRP A 403 -17.69 18.92 5.68
CA TRP A 403 -18.09 17.86 6.60
C TRP A 403 -17.54 18.03 8.01
#